data_79ea40e3ad829388e024c84163d8e084
#
_entry.id   79ea40e3ad829388e024c84163d8e084
#
_cell.length_a   1.000
_cell.length_b   1.000
_cell.length_c   1.000
_cell.angle_alpha   90.00
_cell.angle_beta   90.00
_cell.angle_gamma   90.00
#
_symmetry.space_group_name_H-M   'P 1'
#
loop_
_entity.id
_entity.type
_entity.pdbx_description
1 polymer ?
#
loop_
_entity_poly.entity_id
_entity_poly.type
_entity_poly.pdbx_seq_one_letter_code
_entity_poly.pdbx_strand_id
1 'polypeptide(L)'
;MTFVHQDAEFRQLVQIVSRSTGIAAALIEKDYWVTHTLWAIHQTGLDIWFKGGTSLSKGFGLIQRFSEDLDLMVQHGKFSGLPEVTNWTSVNKGPVAKRRAFYDALAAALVVPNASVEQDATRVDKQARSADYLARYPGALLAELGPAMSPFVRLEVGRARVVPHVQKSLTSFVHAHLEKQGMLADYVDNRPMEVRCVHPLVTLFEKLDAMARRYNRDDMEPDSFIRHYEDAAQIIREENKLPEMEMAAAALANDMLEQKDIAALPHADEPALSLDNPEKRVAVYNAYAKIAPMYWGPRIPLDEACETIRTWLALPRSPNGRLPGAGGLGPGKADRATPERARFGQGGHGHSAAGPPPGVRAAEGGAGAG
;
A
#
# COMPACT_ATOMS: atom_id res chain seq x y z
N MET A 1 -21.81 -18.92 -12.01
CA MET A 1 -21.57 -17.49 -11.72
C MET A 1 -20.49 -16.97 -12.66
N THR A 2 -20.64 -15.77 -13.14
CA THR A 2 -19.69 -15.05 -14.01
C THR A 2 -19.05 -13.92 -13.24
N PHE A 3 -17.95 -13.37 -13.72
CA PHE A 3 -17.43 -12.12 -13.18
C PHE A 3 -18.35 -10.95 -13.54
N VAL A 4 -18.34 -9.90 -12.73
CA VAL A 4 -19.16 -8.70 -12.94
C VAL A 4 -18.91 -8.08 -14.33
N HIS A 5 -17.65 -8.06 -14.80
CA HIS A 5 -17.30 -7.50 -16.11
C HIS A 5 -17.78 -8.34 -17.31
N GLN A 6 -18.28 -9.56 -17.09
CA GLN A 6 -18.86 -10.42 -18.13
C GLN A 6 -20.37 -10.20 -18.29
N ASP A 7 -20.97 -9.43 -17.39
CA ASP A 7 -22.36 -9.04 -17.48
C ASP A 7 -22.55 -8.01 -18.61
N ALA A 8 -23.58 -8.19 -19.43
CA ALA A 8 -23.93 -7.26 -20.51
C ALA A 8 -24.21 -5.83 -20.00
N GLU A 9 -24.68 -5.72 -18.75
CA GLU A 9 -25.02 -4.45 -18.10
C GLU A 9 -23.82 -3.83 -17.35
N PHE A 10 -22.63 -4.42 -17.42
CA PHE A 10 -21.44 -3.93 -16.68
C PHE A 10 -21.16 -2.45 -16.93
N ARG A 11 -21.25 -1.99 -18.19
CA ARG A 11 -21.06 -0.57 -18.53
C ARG A 11 -22.09 0.33 -17.85
N GLN A 12 -23.34 -0.10 -17.77
CA GLN A 12 -24.40 0.68 -17.11
C GLN A 12 -24.18 0.70 -15.61
N LEU A 13 -23.78 -0.43 -15.01
CA LEU A 13 -23.41 -0.51 -13.60
C LEU A 13 -22.27 0.47 -13.26
N VAL A 14 -21.20 0.51 -14.07
CA VAL A 14 -20.11 1.47 -13.91
C VAL A 14 -20.61 2.91 -13.95
N GLN A 15 -21.54 3.23 -14.85
CA GLN A 15 -22.14 4.58 -14.92
C GLN A 15 -23.02 4.91 -13.70
N ILE A 16 -23.75 3.93 -13.15
CA ILE A 16 -24.53 4.09 -11.92
C ILE A 16 -23.60 4.39 -10.75
N VAL A 17 -22.51 3.62 -10.61
CA VAL A 17 -21.51 3.84 -9.56
C VAL A 17 -20.84 5.20 -9.72
N SER A 18 -20.50 5.60 -10.95
CA SER A 18 -19.94 6.93 -11.25
C SER A 18 -20.85 8.06 -10.77
N ARG A 19 -22.14 7.99 -11.10
CA ARG A 19 -23.14 9.01 -10.65
C ARG A 19 -23.28 9.05 -9.14
N SER A 20 -23.23 7.90 -8.47
CA SER A 20 -23.38 7.82 -7.01
C SER A 20 -22.15 8.29 -6.24
N THR A 21 -20.96 8.19 -6.83
CA THR A 21 -19.68 8.54 -6.18
C THR A 21 -19.12 9.89 -6.63
N GLY A 22 -19.58 10.41 -7.78
CA GLY A 22 -19.00 11.59 -8.43
C GLY A 22 -17.66 11.32 -9.12
N ILE A 23 -17.20 10.05 -9.17
CA ILE A 23 -15.93 9.65 -9.80
C ILE A 23 -16.19 9.36 -11.29
N ALA A 24 -15.27 9.77 -12.18
CA ALA A 24 -15.40 9.51 -13.61
C ALA A 24 -15.57 8.01 -13.91
N ALA A 25 -16.49 7.67 -14.81
CA ALA A 25 -16.85 6.29 -15.12
C ALA A 25 -15.64 5.45 -15.58
N ALA A 26 -14.74 6.02 -16.38
CA ALA A 26 -13.52 5.36 -16.82
C ALA A 26 -12.59 5.00 -15.65
N LEU A 27 -12.56 5.83 -14.59
CA LEU A 27 -11.80 5.53 -13.37
C LEU A 27 -12.47 4.43 -12.52
N ILE A 28 -13.80 4.38 -12.48
CA ILE A 28 -14.55 3.32 -11.82
C ILE A 28 -14.28 1.97 -12.52
N GLU A 29 -14.33 1.94 -13.86
CA GLU A 29 -13.99 0.74 -14.63
C GLU A 29 -12.56 0.29 -14.37
N LYS A 30 -11.60 1.23 -14.43
CA LYS A 30 -10.19 0.93 -14.17
C LYS A 30 -9.95 0.44 -12.74
N ASP A 31 -10.61 1.03 -11.75
CA ASP A 31 -10.56 0.60 -10.35
C ASP A 31 -11.01 -0.86 -10.17
N TYR A 32 -12.06 -1.27 -10.90
CA TYR A 32 -12.51 -2.65 -10.94
C TYR A 32 -11.41 -3.57 -11.50
N TRP A 33 -10.80 -3.20 -12.65
CA TRP A 33 -9.76 -4.01 -13.27
C TRP A 33 -8.46 -4.07 -12.47
N VAL A 34 -8.10 -3.01 -11.77
CA VAL A 34 -6.99 -3.01 -10.79
C VAL A 34 -7.26 -4.05 -9.69
N THR A 35 -8.48 -4.07 -9.15
CA THR A 35 -8.88 -5.02 -8.10
C THR A 35 -8.91 -6.45 -8.62
N HIS A 36 -9.49 -6.67 -9.80
CA HIS A 36 -9.55 -7.97 -10.47
C HIS A 36 -8.15 -8.52 -10.79
N THR A 37 -7.26 -7.68 -11.29
CA THR A 37 -5.86 -8.05 -11.57
C THR A 37 -5.14 -8.49 -10.31
N LEU A 38 -5.25 -7.73 -9.23
CA LEU A 38 -4.61 -8.08 -7.96
C LEU A 38 -5.18 -9.38 -7.37
N TRP A 39 -6.51 -9.58 -7.47
CA TRP A 39 -7.16 -10.84 -7.08
C TRP A 39 -6.60 -12.02 -7.89
N ALA A 40 -6.55 -11.89 -9.21
CA ALA A 40 -6.06 -12.95 -10.08
C ALA A 40 -4.62 -13.37 -9.74
N ILE A 41 -3.74 -12.41 -9.51
CA ILE A 41 -2.35 -12.67 -9.11
C ILE A 41 -2.31 -13.33 -7.73
N HIS A 42 -3.14 -12.89 -6.79
CA HIS A 42 -3.21 -13.48 -5.46
C HIS A 42 -3.68 -14.95 -5.49
N GLN A 43 -4.46 -15.37 -6.49
CA GLN A 43 -4.89 -16.76 -6.68
C GLN A 43 -3.80 -17.70 -7.23
N THR A 44 -2.68 -17.17 -7.74
CA THR A 44 -1.60 -17.98 -8.33
C THR A 44 -0.83 -18.83 -7.32
N GLY A 45 -0.95 -18.55 -6.03
CA GLY A 45 -0.14 -19.17 -4.97
C GLY A 45 1.26 -18.57 -4.80
N LEU A 46 1.56 -17.48 -5.49
CA LEU A 46 2.74 -16.66 -5.23
C LEU A 46 2.60 -15.94 -3.89
N ASP A 47 3.70 -15.78 -3.16
CA ASP A 47 3.76 -14.86 -2.03
C ASP A 47 3.91 -13.44 -2.52
N ILE A 48 2.91 -12.62 -2.21
CA ILE A 48 2.82 -11.25 -2.72
C ILE A 48 2.73 -10.28 -1.54
N TRP A 49 3.51 -9.21 -1.61
CA TRP A 49 3.37 -8.02 -0.76
C TRP A 49 3.02 -6.83 -1.63
N PHE A 50 1.96 -6.16 -1.26
CA PHE A 50 1.39 -5.02 -1.97
C PHE A 50 1.76 -3.72 -1.27
N LYS A 51 2.28 -2.76 -2.01
CA LYS A 51 2.75 -1.48 -1.49
C LYS A 51 2.35 -0.31 -2.38
N GLY A 52 2.92 0.85 -2.13
CA GLY A 52 2.78 2.03 -2.98
C GLY A 52 1.44 2.74 -2.87
N GLY A 53 1.16 3.59 -3.87
CA GLY A 53 -0.02 4.45 -3.86
C GLY A 53 -1.34 3.69 -3.87
N THR A 54 -1.44 2.61 -4.65
CA THR A 54 -2.66 1.81 -4.73
C THR A 54 -2.93 1.06 -3.42
N SER A 55 -1.89 0.61 -2.71
CA SER A 55 -2.02 0.06 -1.36
C SER A 55 -2.51 1.11 -0.36
N LEU A 56 -1.99 2.34 -0.41
CA LEU A 56 -2.43 3.44 0.45
C LEU A 56 -3.91 3.79 0.23
N SER A 57 -4.39 3.80 -1.03
CA SER A 57 -5.79 4.11 -1.33
C SER A 57 -6.73 2.95 -1.03
N LYS A 58 -6.46 1.75 -1.56
CA LYS A 58 -7.34 0.58 -1.45
C LYS A 58 -7.20 -0.20 -0.14
N GLY A 59 -5.96 -0.38 0.33
CA GLY A 59 -5.68 -1.16 1.54
C GLY A 59 -5.91 -0.39 2.83
N PHE A 60 -5.59 0.89 2.83
CA PHE A 60 -5.62 1.70 4.03
C PHE A 60 -6.63 2.85 3.99
N GLY A 61 -7.15 3.23 2.82
CA GLY A 61 -8.07 4.36 2.68
C GLY A 61 -7.45 5.72 3.05
N LEU A 62 -6.11 5.81 3.03
CA LEU A 62 -5.38 6.99 3.48
C LEU A 62 -5.34 8.10 2.44
N ILE A 63 -5.41 7.76 1.14
CA ILE A 63 -5.37 8.74 0.07
C ILE A 63 -6.60 8.59 -0.84
N GLN A 64 -7.13 9.72 -1.31
CA GLN A 64 -8.29 9.78 -2.19
C GLN A 64 -7.88 10.21 -3.60
N ARG A 65 -6.90 9.52 -4.13
CA ARG A 65 -6.44 9.66 -5.51
C ARG A 65 -6.36 8.31 -6.21
N PHE A 66 -6.55 8.34 -7.50
CA PHE A 66 -6.34 7.17 -8.33
C PHE A 66 -4.84 6.85 -8.41
N SER A 67 -4.51 5.58 -8.25
CA SER A 67 -3.19 5.03 -8.51
C SER A 67 -3.39 3.80 -9.36
N GLU A 68 -2.75 3.77 -10.53
CA GLU A 68 -3.01 2.76 -11.55
C GLU A 68 -2.02 1.61 -11.54
N ASP A 69 -0.91 1.81 -10.80
CA ASP A 69 0.16 0.86 -10.71
C ASP A 69 -0.04 -0.07 -9.50
N LEU A 70 0.23 -1.34 -9.68
CA LEU A 70 0.32 -2.33 -8.61
C LEU A 70 1.80 -2.54 -8.28
N ASP A 71 2.27 -1.88 -7.24
CA ASP A 71 3.63 -2.05 -6.72
C ASP A 71 3.72 -3.35 -5.92
N LEU A 72 4.39 -4.35 -6.44
CA LEU A 72 4.43 -5.69 -5.90
C LEU A 72 5.85 -6.15 -5.59
N MET A 73 6.02 -6.76 -4.42
CA MET A 73 7.13 -7.67 -4.17
C MET A 73 6.60 -9.10 -4.25
N VAL A 74 7.24 -9.95 -5.05
CA VAL A 74 6.80 -11.31 -5.32
C VAL A 74 7.89 -12.30 -4.94
N GLN A 75 7.50 -13.37 -4.25
CA GLN A 75 8.32 -14.54 -3.95
C GLN A 75 7.60 -15.82 -4.39
N HIS A 76 8.32 -16.93 -4.35
CA HIS A 76 7.79 -18.23 -4.80
C HIS A 76 6.49 -18.64 -4.12
N GLY A 77 6.36 -18.44 -2.81
CA GLY A 77 5.22 -18.92 -2.05
C GLY A 77 5.01 -20.43 -2.24
N LYS A 78 3.76 -20.81 -2.56
CA LYS A 78 3.40 -22.18 -2.94
C LYS A 78 3.60 -22.48 -4.43
N PHE A 79 3.93 -21.47 -5.22
CA PHE A 79 4.16 -21.60 -6.66
C PHE A 79 5.59 -22.06 -6.92
N SER A 80 5.76 -23.24 -7.47
CA SER A 80 7.09 -23.89 -7.69
C SER A 80 7.73 -23.57 -9.03
N GLY A 81 7.07 -22.77 -9.88
CA GLY A 81 7.50 -22.52 -11.27
C GLY A 81 8.56 -21.43 -11.43
N LEU A 82 8.90 -20.67 -10.38
CA LEU A 82 9.90 -19.60 -10.48
C LEU A 82 11.30 -20.11 -10.18
N PRO A 83 12.33 -19.72 -10.96
CA PRO A 83 13.72 -19.97 -10.63
C PRO A 83 14.14 -19.30 -9.32
N GLU A 84 14.99 -19.97 -8.54
CA GLU A 84 15.52 -19.38 -7.32
C GLU A 84 16.55 -18.30 -7.64
N VAL A 85 16.41 -17.14 -7.01
CA VAL A 85 17.36 -16.02 -7.10
C VAL A 85 17.94 -15.74 -5.72
N THR A 86 19.20 -16.12 -5.52
CA THR A 86 19.92 -15.94 -4.25
C THR A 86 20.65 -14.58 -4.16
N ASN A 87 20.96 -13.95 -5.29
CA ASN A 87 21.68 -12.68 -5.33
C ASN A 87 20.97 -11.63 -6.18
N TRP A 88 20.38 -10.64 -5.52
CA TRP A 88 19.62 -9.55 -6.14
C TRP A 88 20.44 -8.28 -6.41
N THR A 89 21.63 -8.15 -5.83
CA THR A 89 22.43 -6.91 -5.89
C THR A 89 23.59 -6.97 -6.86
N SER A 90 24.16 -8.16 -7.11
CA SER A 90 25.31 -8.34 -7.98
C SER A 90 25.04 -7.88 -9.42
N VAL A 91 26.00 -7.20 -10.01
CA VAL A 91 25.97 -6.77 -11.41
C VAL A 91 26.61 -7.78 -12.36
N ASN A 92 27.12 -8.90 -11.85
CA ASN A 92 27.77 -9.96 -12.63
C ASN A 92 26.75 -10.67 -13.55
N LYS A 93 27.22 -11.15 -14.71
CA LYS A 93 26.37 -11.76 -15.75
C LYS A 93 25.52 -12.94 -15.23
N GLY A 94 26.08 -13.81 -14.39
CA GLY A 94 25.37 -14.99 -13.86
C GLY A 94 24.15 -14.62 -12.99
N PRO A 95 24.30 -13.83 -11.91
CA PRO A 95 23.18 -13.34 -11.13
C PRO A 95 22.15 -12.55 -11.94
N VAL A 96 22.58 -11.69 -12.88
CA VAL A 96 21.67 -10.96 -13.77
C VAL A 96 20.84 -11.93 -14.63
N ALA A 97 21.46 -12.96 -15.20
CA ALA A 97 20.76 -13.95 -16.00
C ALA A 97 19.71 -14.74 -15.17
N LYS A 98 20.04 -15.10 -13.92
CA LYS A 98 19.08 -15.75 -13.00
C LYS A 98 17.87 -14.87 -12.71
N ARG A 99 18.10 -13.57 -12.47
CA ARG A 99 16.98 -12.62 -12.26
C ARG A 99 16.12 -12.45 -13.51
N ARG A 100 16.72 -12.41 -14.70
CA ARG A 100 15.94 -12.40 -15.96
C ARG A 100 15.08 -13.63 -16.09
N ALA A 101 15.67 -14.82 -15.90
CA ALA A 101 14.93 -16.06 -15.94
C ALA A 101 13.76 -16.10 -14.91
N PHE A 102 13.95 -15.48 -13.73
CA PHE A 102 12.89 -15.32 -12.74
C PHE A 102 11.74 -14.45 -13.28
N TYR A 103 12.04 -13.29 -13.86
CA TYR A 103 11.01 -12.39 -14.39
C TYR A 103 10.34 -12.94 -15.65
N ASP A 104 11.09 -13.65 -16.50
CA ASP A 104 10.52 -14.34 -17.67
C ASP A 104 9.53 -15.44 -17.24
N ALA A 105 9.90 -16.24 -16.23
CA ALA A 105 9.02 -17.25 -15.66
C ALA A 105 7.80 -16.63 -14.94
N LEU A 106 8.00 -15.50 -14.27
CA LEU A 106 6.90 -14.75 -13.64
C LEU A 106 5.88 -14.26 -14.67
N ALA A 107 6.34 -13.80 -15.84
CA ALA A 107 5.45 -13.39 -16.92
C ALA A 107 4.45 -14.49 -17.31
N ALA A 108 4.93 -15.74 -17.35
CA ALA A 108 4.09 -16.92 -17.66
C ALA A 108 3.13 -17.28 -16.51
N ALA A 109 3.47 -16.93 -15.26
CA ALA A 109 2.66 -17.20 -14.08
C ALA A 109 1.57 -16.14 -13.83
N LEU A 110 1.75 -14.94 -14.37
CA LEU A 110 0.80 -13.83 -14.22
C LEU A 110 -0.39 -13.99 -15.19
N VAL A 111 -1.39 -14.76 -14.77
CA VAL A 111 -2.62 -14.99 -15.55
C VAL A 111 -3.77 -14.20 -14.94
N VAL A 112 -4.36 -13.30 -15.73
CA VAL A 112 -5.54 -12.51 -15.34
C VAL A 112 -6.71 -12.91 -16.25
N PRO A 113 -7.80 -13.45 -15.69
CA PRO A 113 -8.96 -13.84 -16.49
C PRO A 113 -9.52 -12.65 -17.30
N ASN A 114 -9.79 -12.89 -18.58
CA ASN A 114 -10.29 -11.87 -19.52
C ASN A 114 -9.37 -10.67 -19.76
N ALA A 115 -8.08 -10.76 -19.40
CA ALA A 115 -7.07 -9.78 -19.75
C ALA A 115 -5.82 -10.48 -20.27
N SER A 116 -5.02 -9.81 -21.11
CA SER A 116 -3.71 -10.29 -21.51
C SER A 116 -2.63 -9.64 -20.65
N VAL A 117 -1.63 -10.42 -20.23
CA VAL A 117 -0.49 -9.91 -19.48
C VAL A 117 0.77 -10.07 -20.31
N GLU A 118 1.51 -8.98 -20.48
CA GLU A 118 2.77 -8.97 -21.21
C GLU A 118 3.84 -8.17 -20.44
N GLN A 119 5.11 -8.53 -20.59
CA GLN A 119 6.20 -7.75 -20.00
C GLN A 119 6.39 -6.45 -20.77
N ASP A 120 6.56 -5.32 -20.06
CA ASP A 120 6.81 -4.02 -20.67
C ASP A 120 8.24 -3.91 -21.17
N ALA A 121 8.44 -4.14 -22.47
CA ALA A 121 9.76 -4.06 -23.09
C ALA A 121 10.34 -2.62 -23.10
N THR A 122 9.52 -1.59 -22.85
CA THR A 122 9.97 -0.18 -22.82
C THR A 122 10.62 0.20 -21.48
N ARG A 123 10.32 -0.56 -20.42
CA ARG A 123 10.85 -0.36 -19.07
C ARG A 123 11.69 -1.56 -18.63
N VAL A 124 12.84 -1.74 -19.26
CA VAL A 124 13.74 -2.84 -18.94
C VAL A 124 14.85 -2.38 -18.00
N ASP A 125 14.89 -2.92 -16.80
CA ASP A 125 16.06 -2.76 -15.93
C ASP A 125 17.24 -3.61 -16.49
N LYS A 126 18.32 -2.93 -16.90
CA LYS A 126 19.52 -3.58 -17.47
C LYS A 126 20.10 -4.68 -16.55
N GLN A 127 19.93 -4.55 -15.26
CA GLN A 127 20.41 -5.49 -14.24
C GLN A 127 19.34 -6.46 -13.77
N ALA A 128 18.13 -6.39 -14.35
CA ALA A 128 16.97 -7.21 -14.00
C ALA A 128 16.70 -7.22 -12.47
N ARG A 129 16.67 -6.05 -11.83
CA ARG A 129 16.29 -5.91 -10.41
C ARG A 129 14.79 -5.73 -10.25
N SER A 130 14.14 -5.27 -11.31
CA SER A 130 12.69 -5.13 -11.43
C SER A 130 12.24 -5.46 -12.84
N ALA A 131 10.95 -5.74 -12.99
CA ALA A 131 10.29 -5.87 -14.27
C ALA A 131 8.87 -5.31 -14.15
N ASP A 132 8.40 -4.67 -15.21
CA ASP A 132 7.05 -4.19 -15.33
C ASP A 132 6.25 -5.10 -16.26
N TYR A 133 4.97 -5.32 -15.91
CA TYR A 133 4.04 -6.06 -16.75
C TYR A 133 2.79 -5.22 -16.98
N LEU A 134 2.18 -5.39 -18.15
CA LEU A 134 0.99 -4.68 -18.57
C LEU A 134 -0.17 -5.67 -18.64
N ALA A 135 -1.16 -5.52 -17.77
CA ALA A 135 -2.42 -6.25 -17.87
C ALA A 135 -3.39 -5.41 -18.71
N ARG A 136 -3.58 -5.83 -19.98
CA ARG A 136 -4.49 -5.19 -20.92
C ARG A 136 -5.86 -5.83 -20.82
N TYR A 137 -6.84 -5.06 -20.44
CA TYR A 137 -8.22 -5.51 -20.26
C TYR A 137 -9.16 -4.92 -21.32
N PRO A 138 -10.27 -5.59 -21.63
CA PRO A 138 -11.25 -5.13 -22.63
C PRO A 138 -12.19 -4.08 -22.03
N GLY A 139 -11.66 -2.91 -21.65
CA GLY A 139 -12.45 -1.85 -21.04
C GLY A 139 -13.30 -1.10 -22.08
N ALA A 140 -14.57 -0.88 -21.76
CA ALA A 140 -15.51 -0.15 -22.61
C ALA A 140 -15.28 1.37 -22.59
N LEU A 141 -14.56 1.88 -21.58
CA LEU A 141 -14.35 3.31 -21.34
C LEU A 141 -12.88 3.74 -21.44
N LEU A 142 -12.01 2.90 -22.01
CA LEU A 142 -10.57 3.18 -22.12
C LEU A 142 -10.27 4.50 -22.87
N ALA A 143 -11.08 4.82 -23.88
CA ALA A 143 -10.94 6.07 -24.65
C ALA A 143 -11.31 7.32 -23.84
N GLU A 144 -12.03 7.16 -22.73
CA GLU A 144 -12.44 8.24 -21.82
C GLU A 144 -11.40 8.50 -20.71
N LEU A 145 -10.35 7.66 -20.62
CA LEU A 145 -9.22 7.90 -19.72
C LEU A 145 -8.45 9.12 -20.19
N GLY A 146 -8.24 10.09 -19.30
CA GLY A 146 -7.44 11.28 -19.61
C GLY A 146 -5.95 10.93 -19.83
N PRO A 147 -5.15 11.87 -20.32
CA PRO A 147 -3.74 11.65 -20.69
C PRO A 147 -2.84 11.27 -19.48
N ALA A 148 -3.34 11.45 -18.26
CA ALA A 148 -2.63 11.06 -17.04
C ALA A 148 -2.81 9.58 -16.69
N MET A 149 -3.62 8.82 -17.44
CA MET A 149 -3.98 7.45 -17.13
C MET A 149 -3.70 6.52 -18.29
N SER A 150 -3.09 5.37 -18.00
CA SER A 150 -2.79 4.35 -19.01
C SER A 150 -4.00 3.44 -19.29
N PRO A 151 -4.20 2.92 -20.52
CA PRO A 151 -5.31 2.02 -20.86
C PRO A 151 -5.02 0.54 -20.47
N PHE A 152 -4.25 0.33 -19.44
CA PHE A 152 -3.89 -0.98 -18.86
C PHE A 152 -3.62 -0.84 -17.37
N VAL A 153 -3.57 -1.95 -16.65
CA VAL A 153 -3.05 -2.01 -15.27
C VAL A 153 -1.56 -2.37 -15.34
N ARG A 154 -0.71 -1.53 -14.75
CA ARG A 154 0.73 -1.80 -14.66
C ARG A 154 1.03 -2.56 -13.39
N LEU A 155 1.85 -3.58 -13.49
CA LEU A 155 2.39 -4.36 -12.39
C LEU A 155 3.87 -4.04 -12.31
N GLU A 156 4.27 -3.26 -11.32
CA GLU A 156 5.66 -2.95 -11.04
C GLU A 156 6.20 -3.97 -10.03
N VAL A 157 6.95 -4.95 -10.51
CA VAL A 157 7.48 -6.03 -9.68
C VAL A 157 8.96 -5.81 -9.45
N GLY A 158 9.33 -5.64 -8.19
CA GLY A 158 10.71 -5.41 -7.81
C GLY A 158 11.00 -5.91 -6.41
N ARG A 159 12.28 -5.91 -6.04
CA ARG A 159 12.68 -6.17 -4.67
C ARG A 159 12.44 -4.92 -3.84
N ALA A 160 11.72 -5.07 -2.75
CA ALA A 160 11.41 -4.00 -1.83
C ALA A 160 11.34 -4.53 -0.40
N ARG A 161 11.35 -3.64 0.57
CA ARG A 161 11.03 -3.97 1.95
C ARG A 161 9.57 -4.43 2.04
N VAL A 162 9.36 -5.52 2.78
CA VAL A 162 8.04 -6.14 2.97
C VAL A 162 7.57 -6.17 4.43
N VAL A 163 8.39 -5.71 5.35
CA VAL A 163 8.09 -5.67 6.79
C VAL A 163 8.31 -4.28 7.35
N PRO A 164 7.43 -3.83 8.25
CA PRO A 164 6.19 -4.47 8.69
C PRO A 164 5.10 -4.48 7.62
N HIS A 165 4.16 -5.41 7.71
CA HIS A 165 2.97 -5.46 6.87
C HIS A 165 1.76 -5.92 7.67
N VAL A 166 0.57 -5.68 7.14
CA VAL A 166 -0.71 -6.16 7.67
C VAL A 166 -1.54 -6.80 6.56
N GLN A 167 -2.43 -7.72 6.94
CA GLN A 167 -3.37 -8.30 5.98
C GLN A 167 -4.58 -7.37 5.81
N LYS A 168 -4.99 -7.16 4.56
CA LYS A 168 -6.15 -6.35 4.17
C LYS A 168 -6.98 -7.07 3.12
N SER A 169 -8.29 -6.95 3.26
CA SER A 169 -9.23 -7.29 2.19
C SER A 169 -9.53 -6.04 1.38
N LEU A 170 -9.44 -6.16 0.06
CA LEU A 170 -9.55 -5.02 -0.84
C LEU A 170 -10.83 -5.13 -1.66
N THR A 171 -11.38 -4.00 -2.04
CA THR A 171 -12.61 -3.92 -2.84
C THR A 171 -12.46 -2.90 -3.96
N SER A 172 -13.34 -2.95 -4.95
CA SER A 172 -13.53 -1.87 -5.93
C SER A 172 -14.80 -1.09 -5.63
N PHE A 173 -14.94 0.10 -6.23
CA PHE A 173 -16.17 0.87 -6.15
C PHE A 173 -17.39 0.07 -6.67
N VAL A 174 -17.20 -0.73 -7.71
CA VAL A 174 -18.25 -1.62 -8.26
C VAL A 174 -18.66 -2.67 -7.24
N HIS A 175 -17.69 -3.39 -6.65
CA HIS A 175 -17.98 -4.41 -5.63
C HIS A 175 -18.65 -3.80 -4.39
N ALA A 176 -18.17 -2.66 -3.90
CA ALA A 176 -18.77 -1.98 -2.77
C ALA A 176 -20.22 -1.54 -3.04
N HIS A 177 -20.51 -1.13 -4.27
CA HIS A 177 -21.86 -0.80 -4.69
C HIS A 177 -22.76 -2.05 -4.71
N LEU A 178 -22.33 -3.14 -5.34
CA LEU A 178 -23.08 -4.40 -5.40
C LEU A 178 -23.31 -5.00 -4.01
N GLU A 179 -22.34 -4.95 -3.14
CA GLU A 179 -22.46 -5.39 -1.74
C GLU A 179 -23.53 -4.60 -0.99
N LYS A 180 -23.52 -3.27 -1.15
CA LYS A 180 -24.54 -2.37 -0.55
C LYS A 180 -25.95 -2.65 -1.08
N GLN A 181 -26.07 -3.10 -2.35
CA GLN A 181 -27.35 -3.47 -2.96
C GLN A 181 -27.76 -4.92 -2.66
N GLY A 182 -26.93 -5.73 -1.99
CA GLY A 182 -27.18 -7.15 -1.76
C GLY A 182 -27.06 -8.04 -3.01
N MET A 183 -26.43 -7.52 -4.08
CA MET A 183 -26.32 -8.20 -5.39
C MET A 183 -24.95 -8.86 -5.63
N LEU A 184 -24.00 -8.71 -4.70
CA LEU A 184 -22.65 -9.24 -4.91
C LEU A 184 -22.63 -10.79 -5.05
N ALA A 185 -23.54 -11.47 -4.36
CA ALA A 185 -23.65 -12.93 -4.39
C ALA A 185 -24.10 -13.50 -5.76
N ASP A 186 -24.56 -12.67 -6.69
CA ASP A 186 -24.95 -13.09 -8.04
C ASP A 186 -23.73 -13.33 -8.94
N TYR A 187 -22.54 -12.86 -8.51
CA TYR A 187 -21.30 -12.90 -9.27
C TYR A 187 -20.20 -13.70 -8.56
N VAL A 188 -19.16 -14.04 -9.32
CA VAL A 188 -17.91 -14.54 -8.74
C VAL A 188 -17.24 -13.40 -7.97
N ASP A 189 -17.01 -13.60 -6.68
CA ASP A 189 -16.31 -12.62 -5.86
C ASP A 189 -14.80 -12.62 -6.19
N ASN A 190 -14.39 -11.62 -6.95
CA ASN A 190 -13.01 -11.39 -7.35
C ASN A 190 -12.37 -10.23 -6.57
N ARG A 191 -12.74 -10.07 -5.31
CA ARG A 191 -12.06 -9.21 -4.35
C ARG A 191 -10.87 -9.95 -3.75
N PRO A 192 -9.66 -9.36 -3.76
CA PRO A 192 -8.52 -10.00 -3.11
C PRO A 192 -8.65 -9.90 -1.58
N MET A 193 -8.60 -11.05 -0.93
CA MET A 193 -8.74 -11.20 0.53
C MET A 193 -7.37 -11.47 1.15
N GLU A 194 -7.16 -10.97 2.38
CA GLU A 194 -5.94 -11.22 3.17
C GLU A 194 -4.63 -10.88 2.45
N VAL A 195 -4.64 -9.83 1.62
CA VAL A 195 -3.46 -9.35 0.92
C VAL A 195 -2.49 -8.73 1.93
N ARG A 196 -1.23 -9.13 1.88
CA ARG A 196 -0.16 -8.53 2.70
C ARG A 196 0.16 -7.12 2.19
N CYS A 197 -0.37 -6.10 2.84
CA CYS A 197 -0.11 -4.70 2.53
C CYS A 197 1.02 -4.19 3.41
N VAL A 198 2.08 -3.68 2.79
CA VAL A 198 3.23 -3.09 3.50
C VAL A 198 2.75 -1.87 4.29
N HIS A 199 3.26 -1.73 5.52
CA HIS A 199 2.82 -0.68 6.44
C HIS A 199 3.04 0.72 5.84
N PRO A 200 2.09 1.66 5.98
CA PRO A 200 2.17 2.98 5.35
C PRO A 200 3.41 3.80 5.71
N LEU A 201 3.99 3.62 6.90
CA LEU A 201 5.23 4.31 7.27
C LEU A 201 6.43 3.87 6.44
N VAL A 202 6.51 2.62 5.98
CA VAL A 202 7.54 2.20 5.02
C VAL A 202 7.40 3.01 3.73
N THR A 203 6.18 3.09 3.20
CA THR A 203 5.89 3.88 2.00
C THR A 203 6.15 5.36 2.21
N LEU A 204 5.85 5.91 3.41
CA LEU A 204 6.18 7.30 3.74
C LEU A 204 7.68 7.56 3.63
N PHE A 205 8.51 6.74 4.28
CA PHE A 205 9.96 6.92 4.25
C PHE A 205 10.54 6.76 2.83
N GLU A 206 10.07 5.78 2.05
CA GLU A 206 10.45 5.63 0.64
C GLU A 206 10.10 6.89 -0.19
N LYS A 207 8.92 7.49 0.04
CA LYS A 207 8.50 8.71 -0.66
C LYS A 207 9.31 9.92 -0.28
N LEU A 208 9.60 10.10 1.01
CA LEU A 208 10.43 11.20 1.51
C LEU A 208 11.85 11.13 0.93
N ASP A 209 12.49 9.95 0.95
CA ASP A 209 13.78 9.72 0.33
C ASP A 209 13.76 9.99 -1.18
N ALA A 210 12.72 9.50 -1.87
CA ALA A 210 12.58 9.68 -3.32
C ALA A 210 12.38 11.16 -3.71
N MET A 211 11.59 11.92 -2.95
CA MET A 211 11.40 13.37 -3.17
C MET A 211 12.72 14.12 -3.07
N ALA A 212 13.45 13.94 -1.96
CA ALA A 212 14.72 14.62 -1.73
C ALA A 212 15.73 14.28 -2.85
N ARG A 213 15.91 13.00 -3.14
CA ARG A 213 16.87 12.57 -4.16
C ARG A 213 16.52 13.04 -5.58
N ARG A 214 15.24 13.02 -5.95
CA ARG A 214 14.80 13.37 -7.32
C ARG A 214 14.77 14.88 -7.52
N TYR A 215 14.37 15.65 -6.50
CA TYR A 215 14.39 17.10 -6.55
C TYR A 215 15.81 17.67 -6.72
N ASN A 216 16.80 17.05 -6.07
CA ASN A 216 18.19 17.51 -6.09
C ASN A 216 18.95 17.16 -7.37
N ARG A 217 18.33 16.44 -8.32
CA ARG A 217 18.95 16.16 -9.62
C ARG A 217 19.00 17.41 -10.50
N ASP A 218 20.00 17.46 -11.37
CA ASP A 218 20.11 18.51 -12.41
C ASP A 218 18.99 18.34 -13.46
N ASP A 219 18.70 17.07 -13.83
CA ASP A 219 17.63 16.64 -14.72
C ASP A 219 16.33 16.33 -13.94
N MET A 220 15.91 17.22 -13.04
CA MET A 220 14.73 17.01 -12.22
C MET A 220 13.46 16.83 -13.08
N GLU A 221 12.78 15.69 -12.92
CA GLU A 221 11.48 15.38 -13.53
C GLU A 221 10.38 15.36 -12.47
N PRO A 222 9.63 16.48 -12.26
CA PRO A 222 8.63 16.59 -11.21
C PRO A 222 7.53 15.53 -11.31
N ASP A 223 7.08 15.16 -12.51
CA ASP A 223 6.05 14.16 -12.75
C ASP A 223 6.38 12.81 -12.09
N SER A 224 7.66 12.51 -11.88
CA SER A 224 8.14 11.27 -11.27
C SER A 224 7.94 11.19 -9.74
N PHE A 225 7.76 12.33 -9.05
CA PHE A 225 7.63 12.37 -7.59
C PHE A 225 6.56 13.31 -7.05
N ILE A 226 5.91 14.09 -7.92
CA ILE A 226 4.96 15.13 -7.48
C ILE A 226 3.84 14.59 -6.58
N ARG A 227 3.38 13.35 -6.82
CA ARG A 227 2.35 12.70 -6.01
C ARG A 227 2.80 12.40 -4.57
N HIS A 228 4.12 12.36 -4.33
CA HIS A 228 4.68 12.00 -3.03
C HIS A 228 4.41 13.08 -1.97
N TYR A 229 4.31 14.36 -2.35
CA TYR A 229 4.01 15.44 -1.40
C TYR A 229 2.67 15.23 -0.70
N GLU A 230 1.61 15.08 -1.47
CA GLU A 230 0.27 14.93 -0.91
C GLU A 230 0.09 13.57 -0.22
N ASP A 231 0.65 12.49 -0.80
CA ASP A 231 0.64 11.17 -0.19
C ASP A 231 1.33 11.17 1.18
N ALA A 232 2.52 11.77 1.28
CA ALA A 232 3.27 11.86 2.54
C ALA A 232 2.52 12.71 3.57
N ALA A 233 2.02 13.88 3.19
CA ALA A 233 1.24 14.73 4.06
C ALA A 233 -0.02 14.03 4.56
N GLN A 234 -0.68 13.26 3.72
CA GLN A 234 -1.90 12.54 4.09
C GLN A 234 -1.59 11.40 5.07
N ILE A 235 -0.53 10.62 4.85
CA ILE A 235 -0.10 9.58 5.80
C ILE A 235 0.21 10.20 7.16
N ILE A 236 0.89 11.34 7.20
CA ILE A 236 1.24 12.07 8.43
C ILE A 236 -0.03 12.54 9.16
N ARG A 237 -0.98 13.14 8.45
CA ARG A 237 -2.25 13.61 9.04
C ARG A 237 -3.10 12.51 9.62
N GLU A 238 -3.06 11.35 9.00
CA GLU A 238 -3.85 10.18 9.39
C GLU A 238 -3.03 9.19 10.25
N GLU A 239 -1.93 9.65 10.86
CA GLU A 239 -1.03 8.80 11.64
C GLU A 239 -1.73 8.00 12.72
N ASN A 240 -2.75 8.56 13.35
CA ASN A 240 -3.57 7.92 14.37
C ASN A 240 -4.46 6.77 13.84
N LYS A 241 -4.61 6.64 12.53
CA LYS A 241 -5.36 5.57 11.85
C LYS A 241 -4.45 4.48 11.29
N LEU A 242 -3.13 4.65 11.40
CA LEU A 242 -2.19 3.65 10.92
C LEU A 242 -2.29 2.38 11.78
N PRO A 243 -2.03 1.21 11.20
CA PRO A 243 -1.94 -0.02 11.97
C PRO A 243 -0.89 0.09 13.07
N GLU A 244 -1.10 -0.62 14.17
CA GLU A 244 -0.07 -0.73 15.21
C GLU A 244 1.14 -1.52 14.69
N MET A 245 2.32 -1.12 15.14
CA MET A 245 3.59 -1.79 14.87
C MET A 245 4.29 -2.12 16.18
N GLU A 246 5.00 -3.24 16.21
CA GLU A 246 5.88 -3.59 17.34
C GLU A 246 7.10 -2.66 17.45
N MET A 247 7.49 -2.07 16.32
CA MET A 247 8.66 -1.20 16.18
C MET A 247 8.25 0.27 16.15
N ALA A 248 8.98 1.11 16.85
CA ALA A 248 8.82 2.56 16.77
C ALA A 248 9.16 3.10 15.36
N ALA A 249 8.48 4.16 14.91
CA ALA A 249 8.74 4.78 13.60
C ALA A 249 10.21 5.19 13.40
N ALA A 250 10.86 5.71 14.44
CA ALA A 250 12.29 6.06 14.40
C ALA A 250 13.20 4.84 14.25
N ALA A 251 12.85 3.72 14.91
CA ALA A 251 13.60 2.47 14.76
C ALA A 251 13.41 1.87 13.36
N LEU A 252 12.19 1.93 12.82
CA LEU A 252 11.91 1.53 11.42
C LEU A 252 12.76 2.35 10.43
N ALA A 253 12.80 3.67 10.61
CA ALA A 253 13.58 4.55 9.74
C ALA A 253 15.07 4.23 9.76
N ASN A 254 15.64 4.00 10.97
CA ASN A 254 17.04 3.61 11.11
C ASN A 254 17.34 2.26 10.48
N ASP A 255 16.47 1.26 10.70
CA ASP A 255 16.62 -0.05 10.08
C ASP A 255 16.53 0.05 8.54
N MET A 256 15.63 0.88 7.99
CA MET A 256 15.56 1.11 6.54
C MET A 256 16.83 1.76 5.98
N LEU A 257 17.50 2.63 6.73
CA LEU A 257 18.80 3.21 6.36
C LEU A 257 19.91 2.16 6.40
N GLU A 258 19.98 1.35 7.45
CA GLU A 258 20.96 0.28 7.63
C GLU A 258 20.85 -0.78 6.52
N GLN A 259 19.62 -1.18 6.18
CA GLN A 259 19.33 -2.14 5.12
C GLN A 259 19.45 -1.53 3.70
N LYS A 260 19.64 -0.21 3.59
CA LYS A 260 19.70 0.53 2.32
C LYS A 260 18.39 0.47 1.52
N ASP A 261 17.25 0.34 2.21
CA ASP A 261 15.93 0.47 1.60
C ASP A 261 15.67 1.93 1.20
N ILE A 262 16.21 2.87 1.97
CA ILE A 262 16.29 4.31 1.67
C ILE A 262 17.75 4.78 1.77
N ALA A 263 18.10 5.83 1.02
CA ALA A 263 19.43 6.40 1.04
C ALA A 263 19.61 7.40 2.19
N ALA A 264 18.59 8.20 2.46
CA ALA A 264 18.56 9.19 3.54
C ALA A 264 17.13 9.51 3.95
N LEU A 265 16.95 10.03 5.17
CA LEU A 265 15.74 10.76 5.53
C LEU A 265 16.02 12.26 5.35
N PRO A 266 15.14 13.01 4.67
CA PRO A 266 15.31 14.44 4.54
C PRO A 266 15.22 15.13 5.90
N HIS A 267 15.84 16.30 6.00
CA HIS A 267 15.67 17.21 7.12
C HIS A 267 14.49 18.16 6.87
N ALA A 268 14.05 18.87 7.91
CA ALA A 268 12.93 19.82 7.76
C ALA A 268 13.26 21.00 6.82
N ASP A 269 14.53 21.31 6.63
CA ASP A 269 15.06 22.33 5.71
C ASP A 269 15.46 21.81 4.33
N GLU A 270 15.04 20.58 3.99
CA GLU A 270 15.33 19.96 2.69
C GLU A 270 14.85 20.85 1.53
N PRO A 271 15.69 21.12 0.50
CA PRO A 271 15.31 21.94 -0.65
C PRO A 271 14.04 21.47 -1.38
N ALA A 272 13.76 20.18 -1.36
CA ALA A 272 12.52 19.63 -1.91
C ALA A 272 11.27 20.08 -1.13
N LEU A 273 11.41 20.51 0.13
CA LEU A 273 10.31 20.94 0.98
C LEU A 273 10.23 22.46 1.13
N SER A 274 11.37 23.17 1.01
CA SER A 274 11.41 24.64 1.04
C SER A 274 11.04 25.25 -0.33
N LEU A 275 11.34 24.53 -1.42
CA LEU A 275 11.12 24.97 -2.80
C LEU A 275 11.73 26.35 -3.10
N ASP A 276 12.92 26.63 -2.54
CA ASP A 276 13.56 27.94 -2.62
C ASP A 276 14.12 28.27 -4.01
N ASN A 277 14.41 27.26 -4.84
CA ASN A 277 14.84 27.47 -6.21
C ASN A 277 13.64 27.89 -7.08
N PRO A 278 13.62 29.11 -7.65
CA PRO A 278 12.46 29.64 -8.38
C PRO A 278 12.05 28.78 -9.61
N GLU A 279 13.02 28.29 -10.36
CA GLU A 279 12.76 27.51 -11.58
C GLU A 279 12.16 26.14 -11.24
N LYS A 280 12.78 25.43 -10.28
CA LYS A 280 12.28 24.14 -9.78
C LYS A 280 10.92 24.31 -9.12
N ARG A 281 10.70 25.40 -8.38
CA ARG A 281 9.40 25.71 -7.76
C ARG A 281 8.29 25.78 -8.82
N VAL A 282 8.49 26.56 -9.87
CA VAL A 282 7.50 26.68 -10.96
C VAL A 282 7.21 25.32 -11.59
N ALA A 283 8.23 24.52 -11.87
CA ALA A 283 8.08 23.18 -12.44
C ALA A 283 7.26 22.25 -11.54
N VAL A 284 7.54 22.25 -10.23
CA VAL A 284 6.82 21.46 -9.22
C VAL A 284 5.36 21.88 -9.12
N TYR A 285 5.07 23.20 -9.05
CA TYR A 285 3.68 23.69 -9.01
C TYR A 285 2.87 23.32 -10.24
N ASN A 286 3.48 23.45 -11.43
CA ASN A 286 2.82 23.06 -12.68
C ASN A 286 2.50 21.56 -12.70
N ALA A 287 3.44 20.71 -12.28
CA ALA A 287 3.22 19.28 -12.17
C ALA A 287 2.14 18.95 -11.12
N TYR A 288 2.11 19.69 -10.01
CA TYR A 288 1.09 19.50 -8.96
C TYR A 288 -0.33 19.84 -9.44
N ALA A 289 -0.46 20.90 -10.22
CA ALA A 289 -1.74 21.26 -10.86
C ALA A 289 -2.18 20.21 -11.89
N LYS A 290 -1.25 19.67 -12.67
CA LYS A 290 -1.50 18.68 -13.74
C LYS A 290 -2.12 17.38 -13.23
N ILE A 291 -1.78 16.94 -12.01
CA ILE A 291 -2.30 15.68 -11.45
C ILE A 291 -3.69 15.82 -10.78
N ALA A 292 -4.29 17.02 -10.76
CA ALA A 292 -5.58 17.24 -10.13
C ALA A 292 -6.70 16.27 -10.57
N PRO A 293 -6.83 15.90 -11.86
CA PRO A 293 -7.88 14.96 -12.30
C PRO A 293 -7.77 13.55 -11.71
N MET A 294 -6.64 13.18 -11.11
CA MET A 294 -6.47 11.87 -10.48
C MET A 294 -7.13 11.77 -9.10
N TYR A 295 -7.59 12.88 -8.53
CA TYR A 295 -8.13 12.94 -7.18
C TYR A 295 -9.66 13.00 -7.20
N TRP A 296 -10.29 12.26 -6.31
CA TRP A 296 -11.75 12.31 -6.09
C TRP A 296 -12.14 12.88 -4.73
N GLY A 297 -11.17 13.15 -3.86
CA GLY A 297 -11.36 13.75 -2.55
C GLY A 297 -10.75 15.14 -2.42
N PRO A 298 -10.83 15.73 -1.23
CA PRO A 298 -10.19 17.00 -0.94
C PRO A 298 -8.68 16.91 -1.16
N ARG A 299 -8.13 17.92 -1.85
CA ARG A 299 -6.69 18.06 -2.10
C ARG A 299 -6.03 18.81 -0.94
N ILE A 300 -4.79 18.43 -0.62
CA ILE A 300 -3.92 19.23 0.25
C ILE A 300 -3.12 20.18 -0.65
N PRO A 301 -3.20 21.53 -0.49
CA PRO A 301 -2.34 22.44 -1.24
C PRO A 301 -0.86 22.11 -1.08
N LEU A 302 -0.05 22.33 -2.13
CA LEU A 302 1.37 21.92 -2.13
C LEU A 302 2.14 22.53 -0.95
N ASP A 303 1.97 23.83 -0.68
CA ASP A 303 2.66 24.51 0.44
C ASP A 303 2.24 23.92 1.79
N GLU A 304 0.97 23.57 1.95
CA GLU A 304 0.45 22.93 3.16
C GLU A 304 0.98 21.50 3.31
N ALA A 305 1.15 20.76 2.20
CA ALA A 305 1.78 19.44 2.21
C ALA A 305 3.25 19.54 2.62
N CYS A 306 3.99 20.49 2.05
CA CYS A 306 5.38 20.76 2.45
C CYS A 306 5.50 21.11 3.92
N GLU A 307 4.65 22.01 4.43
CA GLU A 307 4.65 22.43 5.84
C GLU A 307 4.29 21.27 6.79
N THR A 308 3.30 20.44 6.42
CA THR A 308 2.96 19.24 7.18
C THR A 308 4.17 18.31 7.33
N ILE A 309 4.88 18.05 6.23
CA ILE A 309 6.07 17.20 6.23
C ILE A 309 7.21 17.83 7.04
N ARG A 310 7.49 19.12 6.84
CA ARG A 310 8.54 19.85 7.58
C ARG A 310 8.31 19.81 9.08
N THR A 311 7.10 20.14 9.50
CA THR A 311 6.69 20.10 10.92
C THR A 311 6.90 18.70 11.49
N TRP A 312 6.46 17.66 10.78
CA TRP A 312 6.63 16.27 11.22
C TRP A 312 8.10 15.85 11.31
N LEU A 313 8.95 16.28 10.37
CA LEU A 313 10.39 16.01 10.38
C LEU A 313 11.12 16.74 11.51
N ALA A 314 10.65 17.93 11.92
CA ALA A 314 11.23 18.73 13.00
C ALA A 314 10.89 18.21 14.41
N LEU A 315 9.88 17.33 14.55
CA LEU A 315 9.51 16.78 15.85
C LEU A 315 10.63 15.91 16.44
N PRO A 316 10.95 16.07 17.75
CA PRO A 316 11.93 15.22 18.41
C PRO A 316 11.44 13.76 18.39
N ARG A 317 12.23 12.89 17.80
CA ARG A 317 11.93 11.46 17.73
C ARG A 317 12.23 10.81 19.07
N SER A 318 11.20 10.58 19.87
CA SER A 318 11.35 9.87 21.15
C SER A 318 11.85 8.45 20.89
N PRO A 319 12.83 7.95 21.65
CA PRO A 319 13.30 6.57 21.56
C PRO A 319 12.20 5.52 21.83
N ASN A 320 11.13 5.92 22.51
CA ASN A 320 10.03 5.05 22.97
C ASN A 320 8.73 5.18 22.15
N GLY A 321 8.80 5.75 20.94
CA GLY A 321 7.98 5.33 19.83
C GLY A 321 6.59 5.86 19.61
N ARG A 322 6.01 6.78 20.36
CA ARG A 322 4.85 7.51 19.85
C ARG A 322 5.31 8.87 19.34
N LEU A 323 5.10 9.13 18.07
CA LEU A 323 5.14 10.51 17.56
C LEU A 323 4.04 11.29 18.31
N PRO A 324 4.31 12.53 18.79
CA PRO A 324 3.32 13.30 19.52
C PRO A 324 2.12 13.55 18.58
N GLY A 325 1.04 12.84 18.82
CA GLY A 325 -0.22 13.05 18.14
C GLY A 325 -0.64 14.50 18.29
N ALA A 326 -1.19 15.09 17.25
CA ALA A 326 -1.91 16.36 17.31
C ALA A 326 -3.10 16.20 18.27
N GLY A 327 -2.81 16.32 19.57
CA GLY A 327 -3.80 16.42 20.63
C GLY A 327 -4.59 17.68 20.43
N GLY A 328 -5.88 17.53 20.10
CA GLY A 328 -6.80 18.63 19.95
C GLY A 328 -6.72 19.59 21.13
N LEU A 329 -6.73 20.87 20.82
CA LEU A 329 -7.04 21.96 21.74
C LEU A 329 -8.46 21.74 22.29
N GLY A 330 -8.54 21.04 23.40
CA GLY A 330 -9.75 20.96 24.22
C GLY A 330 -9.73 22.07 25.28
N PRO A 331 -10.88 22.66 25.66
CA PRO A 331 -10.95 23.83 26.52
C PRO A 331 -10.51 23.51 27.96
N GLY A 332 -9.85 24.50 28.56
CA GLY A 332 -9.24 24.46 29.88
C GLY A 332 -10.10 23.85 30.99
N LYS A 333 -9.48 23.02 31.81
CA LYS A 333 -10.00 22.62 33.12
C LYS A 333 -9.27 23.39 34.20
N ALA A 334 -10.11 24.12 34.93
CA ALA A 334 -9.77 24.80 36.17
C ALA A 334 -9.31 23.82 37.27
N ASP A 335 -8.44 24.38 38.11
CA ASP A 335 -7.94 23.83 39.37
C ASP A 335 -8.97 23.05 40.19
N ARG A 336 -8.62 21.90 40.69
CA ARG A 336 -9.07 21.43 42.01
C ARG A 336 -8.03 20.57 42.71
N ALA A 337 -7.79 21.06 43.92
CA ALA A 337 -6.95 20.61 45.00
C ALA A 337 -6.89 19.10 45.30
N THR A 338 -5.72 18.68 45.74
CA THR A 338 -5.44 17.46 46.50
C THR A 338 -6.16 17.43 47.86
N PRO A 339 -6.48 16.26 48.40
CA PRO A 339 -6.04 15.98 49.73
C PRO A 339 -5.43 14.56 49.94
N GLU A 340 -4.32 14.60 50.65
CA GLU A 340 -3.90 13.82 51.82
C GLU A 340 -4.06 12.28 51.92
N ARG A 341 -2.96 11.72 52.32
CA ARG A 341 -2.67 10.35 52.75
C ARG A 341 -3.57 9.86 53.93
N ALA A 342 -3.93 8.59 53.89
CA ALA A 342 -4.10 7.78 55.08
C ALA A 342 -3.55 6.36 54.87
N ARG A 343 -2.63 5.98 55.75
CA ARG A 343 -2.12 4.61 55.98
C ARG A 343 -3.09 3.86 56.87
N PHE A 344 -3.14 2.52 56.75
CA PHE A 344 -3.40 1.44 57.69
C PHE A 344 -3.74 0.21 56.88
N GLY A 345 -3.26 -1.02 57.07
CA GLY A 345 -2.67 -1.68 58.17
C GLY A 345 -2.91 -3.19 57.91
N GLN A 346 -2.02 -4.03 58.33
CA GLN A 346 -1.80 -5.45 58.16
C GLN A 346 -2.95 -6.38 58.54
N GLY A 347 -2.88 -7.64 58.02
CA GLY A 347 -3.42 -8.90 58.55
C GLY A 347 -4.13 -9.69 57.44
N GLY A 348 -3.87 -10.94 57.12
CA GLY A 348 -3.21 -12.04 57.72
C GLY A 348 -4.05 -13.32 57.48
N HIS A 349 -3.43 -14.41 56.97
CA HIS A 349 -3.86 -15.84 57.00
C HIS A 349 -5.10 -16.27 56.16
N GLY A 350 -5.01 -17.31 55.36
CA GLY A 350 -4.85 -18.69 55.55
C GLY A 350 -5.38 -19.54 54.42
N HIS A 351 -4.64 -20.55 54.09
CA HIS A 351 -4.91 -21.88 53.53
C HIS A 351 -6.27 -22.23 52.87
N SER A 352 -6.27 -22.81 51.65
CA SER A 352 -6.46 -24.27 51.55
C SER A 352 -6.49 -24.74 50.07
N ALA A 353 -5.87 -25.86 49.83
CA ALA A 353 -5.76 -26.61 48.61
C ALA A 353 -7.07 -27.35 48.26
N ALA A 354 -7.34 -27.56 46.97
CA ALA A 354 -8.12 -28.69 46.47
C ALA A 354 -7.68 -29.02 45.02
N GLY A 355 -7.28 -30.27 44.84
CA GLY A 355 -6.77 -30.84 43.63
C GLY A 355 -7.86 -31.29 42.63
N PRO A 356 -7.45 -31.84 41.47
CA PRO A 356 -8.35 -32.10 40.33
C PRO A 356 -9.01 -33.50 40.41
N PRO A 357 -10.15 -33.70 39.69
CA PRO A 357 -10.73 -35.04 39.53
C PRO A 357 -10.23 -35.73 38.25
N PRO A 358 -10.39 -37.07 38.17
CA PRO A 358 -9.65 -37.94 37.27
C PRO A 358 -10.34 -38.26 35.96
N GLY A 359 -9.53 -38.83 35.04
CA GLY A 359 -9.82 -39.17 33.67
C GLY A 359 -10.85 -40.29 33.43
N VAL A 360 -11.27 -40.35 32.15
CA VAL A 360 -11.93 -41.51 31.56
C VAL A 360 -11.14 -41.97 30.34
N ARG A 361 -10.95 -43.29 30.34
CA ARG A 361 -10.10 -44.11 29.46
C ARG A 361 -10.68 -44.25 28.05
N ALA A 362 -9.74 -44.55 27.19
CA ALA A 362 -9.90 -45.04 25.82
C ALA A 362 -10.74 -46.32 25.69
N ALA A 363 -11.36 -46.47 24.54
CA ALA A 363 -11.74 -47.76 23.98
C ALA A 363 -11.28 -47.85 22.53
N GLU A 364 -10.42 -48.83 22.31
CA GLU A 364 -9.96 -49.32 21.01
C GLU A 364 -11.06 -50.20 20.37
N GLY A 365 -10.99 -50.38 19.08
CA GLY A 365 -11.59 -51.42 18.26
C GLY A 365 -12.02 -50.82 16.92
N GLY A 366 -11.62 -51.25 15.77
CA GLY A 366 -11.05 -52.47 15.27
C GLY A 366 -11.46 -52.58 13.82
N ALA A 367 -10.51 -52.78 12.98
CA ALA A 367 -10.45 -53.42 11.65
C ALA A 367 -11.72 -53.67 10.85
N GLY A 368 -11.63 -53.48 9.51
CA GLY A 368 -12.49 -54.13 8.54
C GLY A 368 -12.31 -53.58 7.12
N ALA A 369 -11.64 -54.36 6.32
CA ALA A 369 -11.36 -54.16 4.91
C ALA A 369 -12.64 -54.20 4.04
N GLY A 370 -12.58 -53.58 2.89
CA GLY A 370 -13.53 -53.66 1.77
C GLY A 370 -13.14 -52.67 0.69
#